data_726a85882f93c8fa3fc507a263e83839
#
_entry.id   726a85882f93c8fa3fc507a263e83839
#
_cell.length_a   1.000
_cell.length_b   1.000
_cell.length_c   1.000
_cell.angle_alpha   90.00
_cell.angle_beta   90.00
_cell.angle_gamma   90.00
#
_symmetry.space_group_name_H-M   'P 1'
#
loop_
_entity.id
_entity.type
_entity.pdbx_description
1 polymer ?
#
loop_
_entity_poly.entity_id
_entity_poly.type
_entity_poly.pdbx_seq_one_letter_code
_entity_poly.pdbx_strand_id
1 'polypeptide(L)'
;MSILIDKNTKILVQGLTGKTGTFHTEQALAYHGTKMVGGIHPSKGGTNWTGSKSETLPIFASGAEAKEKTVANASLVYVPPAGAAEAIIEAIEAEIPLIVCITEGIPVMDMVKVKARLDRSKSRLIGPNCPGIVTPDECKIGIMPGNIFRKGSVGVVSRSGTLTYEAVFQTTNAGLGQTTAVGIGGDPVKGTEFIDILEMFLADDETKSIIMIGEIGGSAEEDAAQFLRDEAKRGRKKPMAGFIAGRTAPPGRTMGHAGAVISGGKGGAEDKIAAMEAAGIKVSPSPARLGKTLVEAIKG
;
A
#
# COMPACT_ATOMS: atom_id res chain seq x y z
N MET A 1 -7.04 15.25 7.10
CA MET A 1 -7.71 14.43 6.05
C MET A 1 -6.84 13.21 5.76
N SER A 2 -7.44 12.08 5.48
CA SER A 2 -6.71 10.88 5.02
C SER A 2 -6.24 11.06 3.59
N ILE A 3 -5.19 10.35 3.20
CA ILE A 3 -4.80 10.24 1.80
C ILE A 3 -5.43 8.98 1.18
N LEU A 4 -5.75 9.01 -0.11
CA LEU A 4 -6.24 7.90 -0.96
C LEU A 4 -7.61 7.33 -0.59
N ILE A 5 -7.90 7.05 0.68
CA ILE A 5 -9.13 6.41 1.14
C ILE A 5 -9.69 7.08 2.40
N ASP A 6 -11.01 7.12 2.50
CA ASP A 6 -11.76 7.68 3.63
C ASP A 6 -13.07 6.90 3.88
N LYS A 7 -13.89 7.40 4.79
CA LYS A 7 -15.23 6.85 5.10
C LYS A 7 -16.22 6.84 3.93
N ASN A 8 -15.92 7.53 2.82
CA ASN A 8 -16.77 7.57 1.62
C ASN A 8 -16.28 6.59 0.54
N THR A 9 -15.15 5.93 0.75
CA THR A 9 -14.59 4.98 -0.19
C THR A 9 -15.50 3.76 -0.31
N LYS A 10 -15.97 3.49 -1.55
CA LYS A 10 -16.81 2.34 -1.91
C LYS A 10 -15.99 1.33 -2.69
N ILE A 11 -15.87 0.12 -2.15
CA ILE A 11 -14.91 -0.88 -2.58
C ILE A 11 -15.60 -2.03 -3.30
N LEU A 12 -15.18 -2.34 -4.53
CA LEU A 12 -15.47 -3.59 -5.23
C LEU A 12 -14.35 -4.60 -4.96
N VAL A 13 -14.70 -5.88 -4.85
CA VAL A 13 -13.72 -6.94 -4.60
C VAL A 13 -13.66 -7.91 -5.77
N GLN A 14 -12.52 -7.96 -6.45
CA GLN A 14 -12.21 -8.96 -7.47
C GLN A 14 -11.57 -10.19 -6.80
N GLY A 15 -12.16 -11.36 -6.98
CA GLY A 15 -11.77 -12.57 -6.27
C GLY A 15 -12.50 -12.79 -4.94
N LEU A 16 -13.62 -12.08 -4.69
CA LEU A 16 -14.43 -12.15 -3.46
C LEU A 16 -14.84 -13.59 -3.10
N THR A 17 -15.21 -14.39 -4.07
CA THR A 17 -15.71 -15.78 -3.85
C THR A 17 -14.59 -16.79 -3.58
N GLY A 18 -13.33 -16.39 -3.64
CA GLY A 18 -12.18 -17.21 -3.25
C GLY A 18 -11.96 -17.20 -1.74
N LYS A 19 -11.27 -18.22 -1.21
CA LYS A 19 -10.99 -18.34 0.24
C LYS A 19 -10.36 -17.08 0.84
N THR A 20 -9.29 -16.57 0.21
CA THR A 20 -8.58 -15.36 0.66
C THR A 20 -9.47 -14.12 0.56
N GLY A 21 -10.14 -13.93 -0.58
CA GLY A 21 -11.05 -12.79 -0.79
C GLY A 21 -12.20 -12.77 0.20
N THR A 22 -12.86 -13.91 0.44
CA THR A 22 -13.91 -14.05 1.46
C THR A 22 -13.39 -13.67 2.83
N PHE A 23 -12.30 -14.31 3.30
CA PHE A 23 -11.77 -14.07 4.65
C PHE A 23 -11.43 -12.60 4.90
N HIS A 24 -10.69 -11.97 4.00
CA HIS A 24 -10.28 -10.58 4.19
C HIS A 24 -11.41 -9.56 3.97
N THR A 25 -12.40 -9.90 3.14
CA THR A 25 -13.60 -9.08 3.00
C THR A 25 -14.43 -9.08 4.30
N GLU A 26 -14.61 -10.23 4.95
CA GLU A 26 -15.27 -10.31 6.25
C GLU A 26 -14.54 -9.49 7.33
N GLN A 27 -13.20 -9.56 7.36
CA GLN A 27 -12.39 -8.74 8.27
C GLN A 27 -12.52 -7.24 7.98
N ALA A 28 -12.65 -6.87 6.71
CA ALA A 28 -12.80 -5.47 6.32
C ALA A 28 -14.21 -4.94 6.60
N LEU A 29 -15.26 -5.74 6.40
CA LEU A 29 -16.64 -5.40 6.78
C LEU A 29 -16.79 -5.21 8.29
N ALA A 30 -16.04 -5.97 9.08
CA ALA A 30 -16.00 -5.80 10.53
C ALA A 30 -15.22 -4.56 10.99
N TYR A 31 -14.44 -3.93 10.10
CA TYR A 31 -13.67 -2.72 10.41
C TYR A 31 -14.53 -1.47 10.24
N HIS A 32 -14.56 -0.62 11.26
CA HIS A 32 -15.38 0.58 11.26
C HIS A 32 -15.13 1.48 10.04
N GLY A 33 -16.19 1.93 9.40
CA GLY A 33 -16.16 2.85 8.27
C GLY A 33 -15.96 2.20 6.89
N THR A 34 -15.49 0.94 6.82
CA THR A 34 -15.26 0.27 5.53
C THR A 34 -16.58 -0.06 4.82
N LYS A 35 -16.65 0.26 3.52
CA LYS A 35 -17.84 0.03 2.68
C LYS A 35 -17.49 -0.86 1.50
N MET A 36 -17.70 -2.16 1.65
CA MET A 36 -17.69 -3.11 0.52
C MET A 36 -19.05 -3.03 -0.17
N VAL A 37 -19.09 -2.80 -1.48
CA VAL A 37 -20.35 -2.59 -2.23
C VAL A 37 -20.66 -3.70 -3.23
N GLY A 38 -19.77 -4.67 -3.41
CA GLY A 38 -19.99 -5.84 -4.26
C GLY A 38 -18.71 -6.56 -4.63
N GLY A 39 -18.86 -7.68 -5.31
CA GLY A 39 -17.76 -8.45 -5.90
C GLY A 39 -17.87 -8.49 -7.42
N ILE A 40 -16.75 -8.83 -8.07
CA ILE A 40 -16.71 -9.07 -9.52
C ILE A 40 -16.26 -10.51 -9.75
N HIS A 41 -17.03 -11.23 -10.56
CA HIS A 41 -16.71 -12.59 -11.00
C HIS A 41 -17.41 -12.89 -12.34
N PRO A 42 -16.67 -13.11 -13.45
CA PRO A 42 -17.25 -13.23 -14.79
C PRO A 42 -18.36 -14.30 -14.93
N SER A 43 -18.21 -15.44 -14.26
CA SER A 43 -19.17 -16.54 -14.35
C SER A 43 -20.22 -16.61 -13.23
N LYS A 44 -20.17 -15.69 -12.24
CA LYS A 44 -21.11 -15.64 -11.10
C LYS A 44 -21.90 -14.34 -11.04
N GLY A 45 -21.83 -13.52 -12.07
CA GLY A 45 -22.60 -12.28 -12.17
C GLY A 45 -24.10 -12.52 -11.96
N GLY A 46 -24.77 -11.62 -11.26
CA GLY A 46 -26.19 -11.74 -10.91
C GLY A 46 -26.49 -12.60 -9.68
N THR A 47 -25.48 -13.20 -9.03
CA THR A 47 -25.63 -13.89 -7.74
C THR A 47 -25.25 -13.00 -6.56
N ASN A 48 -25.42 -13.50 -5.35
CA ASN A 48 -24.95 -12.87 -4.13
C ASN A 48 -23.86 -13.71 -3.46
N TRP A 49 -22.86 -13.03 -2.90
CA TRP A 49 -21.96 -13.58 -1.91
C TRP A 49 -22.56 -13.37 -0.52
N THR A 50 -22.45 -14.36 0.35
CA THR A 50 -22.89 -14.28 1.75
C THR A 50 -21.72 -14.63 2.66
N GLY A 51 -21.39 -13.73 3.57
CA GLY A 51 -20.36 -13.91 4.60
C GLY A 51 -20.83 -14.76 5.77
N SER A 52 -19.89 -15.09 6.65
CA SER A 52 -20.13 -15.95 7.83
C SER A 52 -21.09 -15.33 8.86
N LYS A 53 -21.21 -14.00 8.88
CA LYS A 53 -22.13 -13.24 9.74
C LYS A 53 -23.39 -12.78 9.01
N SER A 54 -23.71 -13.42 7.87
CA SER A 54 -24.88 -13.11 7.04
C SER A 54 -24.84 -11.76 6.30
N GLU A 55 -23.67 -11.12 6.21
CA GLU A 55 -23.50 -9.99 5.31
C GLU A 55 -23.65 -10.46 3.87
N THR A 56 -24.36 -9.71 3.04
CA THR A 56 -24.61 -10.06 1.66
C THR A 56 -24.10 -8.97 0.73
N LEU A 57 -23.34 -9.36 -0.30
CA LEU A 57 -22.85 -8.48 -1.33
C LEU A 57 -23.21 -9.01 -2.73
N PRO A 58 -23.70 -8.16 -3.64
CA PRO A 58 -23.98 -8.56 -5.01
C PRO A 58 -22.67 -8.90 -5.74
N ILE A 59 -22.75 -9.89 -6.65
CA ILE A 59 -21.67 -10.22 -7.57
C ILE A 59 -22.06 -9.74 -8.96
N PHE A 60 -21.18 -8.97 -9.57
CA PHE A 60 -21.34 -8.44 -10.93
C PHE A 60 -20.49 -9.26 -11.92
N ALA A 61 -20.92 -9.29 -13.17
CA ALA A 61 -20.21 -10.01 -14.22
C ALA A 61 -18.96 -9.24 -14.71
N SER A 62 -18.94 -7.92 -14.56
CA SER A 62 -17.84 -7.06 -14.99
C SER A 62 -17.64 -5.85 -14.08
N GLY A 63 -16.43 -5.26 -14.16
CA GLY A 63 -16.09 -4.02 -13.46
C GLY A 63 -16.92 -2.82 -13.92
N ALA A 64 -17.25 -2.73 -15.20
CA ALA A 64 -18.08 -1.68 -15.76
C ALA A 64 -19.51 -1.73 -15.19
N GLU A 65 -20.14 -2.92 -15.19
CA GLU A 65 -21.46 -3.12 -14.58
C GLU A 65 -21.45 -2.78 -13.09
N ALA A 66 -20.43 -3.28 -12.39
CA ALA A 66 -20.30 -3.05 -10.96
C ALA A 66 -20.20 -1.56 -10.62
N LYS A 67 -19.35 -0.83 -11.35
CA LYS A 67 -19.19 0.62 -11.15
C LYS A 67 -20.46 1.40 -11.43
N GLU A 68 -21.15 1.09 -12.53
CA GLU A 68 -22.41 1.76 -12.88
C GLU A 68 -23.47 1.59 -11.77
N LYS A 69 -23.63 0.36 -11.26
CA LYS A 69 -24.64 0.05 -10.23
C LYS A 69 -24.29 0.51 -8.82
N THR A 70 -23.00 0.63 -8.47
CA THR A 70 -22.56 0.90 -7.08
C THR A 70 -21.93 2.28 -6.90
N VAL A 71 -21.51 2.93 -7.99
CA VAL A 71 -20.70 4.17 -7.96
C VAL A 71 -19.40 3.94 -7.16
N ALA A 72 -18.81 2.75 -7.29
CA ALA A 72 -17.58 2.41 -6.60
C ALA A 72 -16.40 3.25 -7.08
N ASN A 73 -15.54 3.63 -6.15
CA ASN A 73 -14.34 4.41 -6.40
C ASN A 73 -13.03 3.70 -6.02
N ALA A 74 -13.13 2.46 -5.54
CA ALA A 74 -11.98 1.60 -5.29
C ALA A 74 -12.25 0.16 -5.75
N SER A 75 -11.21 -0.52 -6.26
CA SER A 75 -11.21 -1.96 -6.55
C SER A 75 -10.10 -2.64 -5.76
N LEU A 76 -10.43 -3.75 -5.10
CA LEU A 76 -9.51 -4.57 -4.34
C LEU A 76 -9.34 -5.93 -5.03
N VAL A 77 -8.10 -6.29 -5.40
CA VAL A 77 -7.79 -7.46 -6.20
C VAL A 77 -7.15 -8.55 -5.34
N TYR A 78 -7.87 -9.68 -5.21
CA TYR A 78 -7.42 -10.94 -4.63
C TYR A 78 -7.38 -12.08 -5.66
N VAL A 79 -7.56 -11.76 -6.94
CA VAL A 79 -7.51 -12.73 -8.04
C VAL A 79 -6.14 -13.41 -8.05
N PRO A 80 -6.06 -14.74 -8.23
CA PRO A 80 -4.77 -15.44 -8.32
C PRO A 80 -3.85 -14.88 -9.41
N PRO A 81 -2.52 -15.08 -9.31
CA PRO A 81 -1.52 -14.43 -10.17
C PRO A 81 -1.81 -14.52 -11.67
N ALA A 82 -2.28 -15.66 -12.13
CA ALA A 82 -2.57 -15.92 -13.56
C ALA A 82 -3.67 -15.01 -14.15
N GLY A 83 -4.58 -14.48 -13.31
CA GLY A 83 -5.68 -13.61 -13.76
C GLY A 83 -5.62 -12.21 -13.16
N ALA A 84 -4.66 -11.93 -12.29
CA ALA A 84 -4.63 -10.65 -11.54
C ALA A 84 -4.34 -9.45 -12.44
N ALA A 85 -3.47 -9.58 -13.44
CA ALA A 85 -3.19 -8.52 -14.39
C ALA A 85 -4.43 -8.12 -15.20
N GLU A 86 -5.21 -9.10 -15.65
CA GLU A 86 -6.48 -8.89 -16.35
C GLU A 86 -7.50 -8.19 -15.45
N ALA A 87 -7.59 -8.60 -14.18
CA ALA A 87 -8.47 -7.98 -13.20
C ALA A 87 -8.09 -6.49 -12.94
N ILE A 88 -6.79 -6.17 -12.90
CA ILE A 88 -6.33 -4.79 -12.79
C ILE A 88 -6.71 -4.00 -14.04
N ILE A 89 -6.48 -4.55 -15.24
CA ILE A 89 -6.81 -3.91 -16.52
C ILE A 89 -8.31 -3.65 -16.60
N GLU A 90 -9.14 -4.61 -16.22
CA GLU A 90 -10.61 -4.46 -16.15
C GLU A 90 -11.02 -3.28 -15.26
N ALA A 91 -10.40 -3.15 -14.09
CA ALA A 91 -10.67 -2.03 -13.19
C ALA A 91 -10.21 -0.67 -13.77
N ILE A 92 -9.10 -0.65 -14.52
CA ILE A 92 -8.62 0.54 -15.24
C ILE A 92 -9.61 0.93 -16.34
N GLU A 93 -10.07 -0.05 -17.14
CA GLU A 93 -11.02 0.17 -18.25
C GLU A 93 -12.40 0.60 -17.74
N ALA A 94 -12.79 0.13 -16.56
CA ALA A 94 -13.96 0.63 -15.85
C ALA A 94 -13.74 2.02 -15.21
N GLU A 95 -12.58 2.65 -15.40
CA GLU A 95 -12.20 3.96 -14.84
C GLU A 95 -12.37 4.04 -13.31
N ILE A 96 -12.08 2.96 -12.58
CA ILE A 96 -12.08 2.97 -11.13
C ILE A 96 -10.87 3.77 -10.64
N PRO A 97 -11.06 4.85 -9.85
CA PRO A 97 -9.96 5.77 -9.50
C PRO A 97 -8.82 5.13 -8.72
N LEU A 98 -9.13 4.21 -7.80
CA LEU A 98 -8.13 3.53 -6.97
C LEU A 98 -8.23 2.01 -7.13
N ILE A 99 -7.11 1.38 -7.41
CA ILE A 99 -6.98 -0.08 -7.53
C ILE A 99 -5.93 -0.53 -6.52
N VAL A 100 -6.25 -1.51 -5.69
CA VAL A 100 -5.34 -2.08 -4.70
C VAL A 100 -5.17 -3.56 -5.00
N CYS A 101 -3.98 -3.97 -5.41
CA CYS A 101 -3.68 -5.37 -5.75
C CYS A 101 -2.83 -6.03 -4.67
N ILE A 102 -3.43 -6.98 -3.96
CA ILE A 102 -2.76 -7.75 -2.90
C ILE A 102 -1.91 -8.88 -3.49
N THR A 103 -2.33 -9.42 -4.61
CA THR A 103 -1.76 -10.61 -5.22
C THR A 103 -0.25 -10.49 -5.44
N GLU A 104 0.47 -11.49 -4.98
CA GLU A 104 1.89 -11.72 -5.21
C GLU A 104 2.10 -12.70 -6.37
N GLY A 105 3.24 -12.60 -7.07
CA GLY A 105 3.63 -13.55 -8.10
C GLY A 105 3.01 -13.31 -9.48
N ILE A 106 2.52 -12.11 -9.76
CA ILE A 106 2.09 -11.73 -11.10
C ILE A 106 3.34 -11.67 -12.00
N PRO A 107 3.32 -12.30 -13.18
CA PRO A 107 4.47 -12.25 -14.09
C PRO A 107 4.85 -10.80 -14.45
N VAL A 108 6.16 -10.51 -14.43
CA VAL A 108 6.68 -9.16 -14.71
C VAL A 108 6.17 -8.61 -16.05
N MET A 109 6.14 -9.45 -17.10
CA MET A 109 5.66 -9.03 -18.42
C MET A 109 4.17 -8.68 -18.43
N ASP A 110 3.37 -9.29 -17.58
CA ASP A 110 1.95 -8.94 -17.46
C ASP A 110 1.80 -7.60 -16.72
N MET A 111 2.63 -7.35 -15.69
CA MET A 111 2.67 -6.04 -15.04
C MET A 111 3.19 -4.92 -15.95
N VAL A 112 4.07 -5.19 -16.90
CA VAL A 112 4.47 -4.23 -17.96
C VAL A 112 3.26 -3.84 -18.81
N LYS A 113 2.38 -4.79 -19.17
CA LYS A 113 1.12 -4.50 -19.89
C LYS A 113 0.16 -3.66 -19.05
N VAL A 114 0.02 -4.02 -17.76
CA VAL A 114 -0.77 -3.23 -16.79
C VAL A 114 -0.26 -1.80 -16.72
N LYS A 115 1.06 -1.62 -16.55
CA LYS A 115 1.69 -0.28 -16.45
C LYS A 115 1.42 0.56 -17.69
N ALA A 116 1.52 -0.03 -18.89
CA ALA A 116 1.25 0.66 -20.15
C ALA A 116 -0.22 1.13 -20.27
N ARG A 117 -1.19 0.42 -19.66
CA ARG A 117 -2.60 0.84 -19.59
C ARG A 117 -2.80 1.90 -18.50
N LEU A 118 -2.19 1.69 -17.34
CA LEU A 118 -2.27 2.58 -16.19
C LEU A 118 -1.77 4.00 -16.55
N ASP A 119 -0.64 4.12 -17.25
CA ASP A 119 -0.04 5.41 -17.63
C ASP A 119 -0.91 6.24 -18.59
N ARG A 120 -1.90 5.62 -19.24
CA ARG A 120 -2.88 6.28 -20.11
C ARG A 120 -4.23 6.50 -19.44
N SER A 121 -4.36 6.15 -18.17
CA SER A 121 -5.60 6.23 -17.40
C SER A 121 -5.52 7.29 -16.30
N LYS A 122 -6.65 7.53 -15.64
CA LYS A 122 -6.72 8.34 -14.41
C LYS A 122 -6.70 7.49 -13.14
N SER A 123 -6.64 6.17 -13.29
CA SER A 123 -6.59 5.23 -12.18
C SER A 123 -5.22 5.27 -11.49
N ARG A 124 -5.21 5.05 -10.20
CA ARG A 124 -3.99 4.79 -9.41
C ARG A 124 -3.98 3.33 -8.97
N LEU A 125 -2.86 2.66 -9.15
CA LEU A 125 -2.65 1.30 -8.67
C LEU A 125 -1.70 1.29 -7.48
N ILE A 126 -2.12 0.70 -6.37
CA ILE A 126 -1.28 0.34 -5.22
C ILE A 126 -0.95 -1.15 -5.28
N GLY A 127 0.32 -1.49 -5.21
CA GLY A 127 0.79 -2.85 -5.45
C GLY A 127 1.23 -3.08 -6.92
N PRO A 128 1.32 -4.33 -7.37
CA PRO A 128 0.92 -5.58 -6.71
C PRO A 128 1.80 -5.97 -5.51
N ASN A 129 1.55 -7.16 -4.94
CA ASN A 129 2.29 -7.70 -3.82
C ASN A 129 2.36 -6.70 -2.64
N CYS A 130 1.21 -6.22 -2.21
CA CYS A 130 1.11 -5.21 -1.16
C CYS A 130 0.10 -5.63 -0.07
N PRO A 131 0.22 -5.09 1.15
CA PRO A 131 -0.73 -5.40 2.23
C PRO A 131 -2.02 -4.55 2.15
N GLY A 132 -2.06 -3.54 1.28
CA GLY A 132 -3.18 -2.63 1.12
C GLY A 132 -2.99 -1.26 1.77
N ILE A 133 -4.09 -0.64 2.15
CA ILE A 133 -4.17 0.71 2.72
C ILE A 133 -5.14 0.69 3.91
N VAL A 134 -4.79 1.40 4.98
CA VAL A 134 -5.71 1.63 6.11
C VAL A 134 -5.65 3.10 6.53
N THR A 135 -6.81 3.74 6.59
CA THR A 135 -7.04 4.99 7.31
C THR A 135 -7.81 4.65 8.58
N PRO A 136 -7.21 4.81 9.77
CA PRO A 136 -7.83 4.38 11.03
C PRO A 136 -9.20 4.99 11.25
N ASP A 137 -10.16 4.15 11.67
CA ASP A 137 -11.58 4.48 11.94
C ASP A 137 -12.37 4.96 10.72
N GLU A 138 -11.80 4.92 9.52
CA GLU A 138 -12.46 5.36 8.30
C GLU A 138 -12.58 4.29 7.22
N CYS A 139 -11.47 3.59 6.89
CA CYS A 139 -11.48 2.61 5.81
C CYS A 139 -10.29 1.64 5.88
N LYS A 140 -10.55 0.37 5.60
CA LYS A 140 -9.53 -0.68 5.48
C LYS A 140 -9.68 -1.38 4.12
N ILE A 141 -8.64 -1.31 3.30
CA ILE A 141 -8.53 -2.05 2.03
C ILE A 141 -7.31 -2.98 2.11
N GLY A 142 -7.53 -4.28 2.00
CA GLY A 142 -6.46 -5.28 1.99
C GLY A 142 -6.37 -6.10 3.27
N ILE A 143 -5.16 -6.59 3.58
CA ILE A 143 -4.92 -7.67 4.55
C ILE A 143 -4.36 -7.19 5.90
N MET A 144 -4.05 -5.91 6.06
CA MET A 144 -3.50 -5.39 7.31
C MET A 144 -4.45 -5.66 8.50
N PRO A 145 -3.96 -6.08 9.67
CA PRO A 145 -4.79 -6.33 10.85
C PRO A 145 -5.31 -5.00 11.42
N GLY A 146 -6.64 -4.79 11.39
CA GLY A 146 -7.25 -3.52 11.77
C GLY A 146 -7.07 -3.14 13.26
N ASN A 147 -6.92 -4.14 14.13
CA ASN A 147 -6.83 -3.95 15.58
C ASN A 147 -5.53 -3.29 16.08
N ILE A 148 -4.50 -3.19 15.25
CA ILE A 148 -3.24 -2.51 15.61
C ILE A 148 -3.26 -1.02 15.33
N PHE A 149 -4.27 -0.54 14.59
CA PHE A 149 -4.39 0.85 14.15
C PHE A 149 -5.07 1.73 15.20
N ARG A 150 -4.65 2.97 15.28
CA ARG A 150 -5.30 4.03 16.05
C ARG A 150 -5.21 5.34 15.28
N LYS A 151 -6.30 6.11 15.23
CA LYS A 151 -6.27 7.44 14.62
C LYS A 151 -5.22 8.34 15.30
N GLY A 152 -4.41 9.01 14.49
CA GLY A 152 -3.33 9.86 14.98
C GLY A 152 -2.68 10.69 13.88
N SER A 153 -1.35 10.82 13.91
CA SER A 153 -0.64 11.82 13.11
C SER A 153 0.53 11.27 12.26
N VAL A 154 0.73 9.95 12.22
CA VAL A 154 1.83 9.34 11.47
C VAL A 154 1.37 8.84 10.11
N GLY A 155 1.99 9.30 9.03
CA GLY A 155 1.92 8.65 7.72
C GLY A 155 2.90 7.48 7.65
N VAL A 156 2.47 6.32 7.14
CA VAL A 156 3.35 5.15 6.96
C VAL A 156 3.35 4.74 5.50
N VAL A 157 4.52 4.68 4.87
CA VAL A 157 4.71 4.15 3.52
C VAL A 157 5.77 3.05 3.53
N SER A 158 5.45 1.89 2.93
CA SER A 158 6.31 0.71 3.05
C SER A 158 6.23 -0.20 1.82
N ARG A 159 7.37 -0.81 1.45
CA ARG A 159 7.40 -1.93 0.49
C ARG A 159 7.01 -3.25 1.17
N SER A 160 7.27 -3.38 2.47
CA SER A 160 7.07 -4.62 3.23
C SER A 160 5.74 -4.63 3.96
N GLY A 161 4.93 -5.68 3.77
CA GLY A 161 3.70 -5.90 4.54
C GLY A 161 3.97 -6.05 6.04
N THR A 162 4.83 -6.98 6.41
CA THR A 162 5.14 -7.31 7.81
C THR A 162 5.73 -6.13 8.58
N LEU A 163 6.68 -5.41 7.97
CA LEU A 163 7.27 -4.24 8.62
C LEU A 163 6.31 -3.05 8.70
N THR A 164 5.32 -2.97 7.82
CA THR A 164 4.21 -2.01 7.97
C THR A 164 3.46 -2.26 9.27
N TYR A 165 3.13 -3.54 9.56
CA TYR A 165 2.40 -3.90 10.79
C TYR A 165 3.23 -3.56 12.03
N GLU A 166 4.52 -3.82 12.00
CA GLU A 166 5.44 -3.49 13.10
C GLU A 166 5.51 -1.97 13.35
N ALA A 167 5.65 -1.16 12.30
CA ALA A 167 5.67 0.30 12.41
C ALA A 167 4.36 0.85 12.96
N VAL A 168 3.22 0.36 12.46
CA VAL A 168 1.89 0.74 12.93
C VAL A 168 1.70 0.39 14.40
N PHE A 169 2.03 -0.83 14.80
CA PHE A 169 1.93 -1.28 16.18
C PHE A 169 2.78 -0.42 17.13
N GLN A 170 4.02 -0.14 16.77
CA GLN A 170 4.92 0.69 17.57
C GLN A 170 4.45 2.13 17.69
N THR A 171 3.98 2.74 16.60
CA THR A 171 3.47 4.13 16.62
C THR A 171 2.15 4.24 17.39
N THR A 172 1.30 3.22 17.35
CA THR A 172 0.10 3.12 18.18
C THR A 172 0.47 3.06 19.67
N ASN A 173 1.42 2.18 20.04
CA ASN A 173 1.87 2.04 21.43
C ASN A 173 2.63 3.28 21.93
N ALA A 174 3.27 4.04 21.05
CA ALA A 174 3.89 5.31 21.38
C ALA A 174 2.87 6.47 21.54
N GLY A 175 1.57 6.21 21.36
CA GLY A 175 0.50 7.19 21.49
C GLY A 175 0.37 8.14 20.30
N LEU A 176 1.11 7.90 19.20
CA LEU A 176 1.12 8.77 18.01
C LEU A 176 -0.04 8.45 17.05
N GLY A 177 -0.40 7.16 16.90
CA GLY A 177 -1.40 6.71 15.93
C GLY A 177 -1.05 7.06 14.48
N GLN A 178 -1.95 6.73 13.54
CA GLN A 178 -1.69 6.93 12.11
C GLN A 178 -2.74 7.83 11.47
N THR A 179 -2.34 8.59 10.44
CA THR A 179 -3.27 9.22 9.50
C THR A 179 -3.67 8.22 8.41
N THR A 180 -2.68 7.62 7.75
CA THR A 180 -2.88 6.55 6.77
C THR A 180 -1.62 5.68 6.71
N ALA A 181 -1.78 4.37 6.59
CA ALA A 181 -0.69 3.46 6.25
C ALA A 181 -0.90 2.88 4.85
N VAL A 182 0.12 2.99 4.01
CA VAL A 182 0.12 2.53 2.61
C VAL A 182 1.25 1.53 2.40
N GLY A 183 0.88 0.30 2.06
CA GLY A 183 1.85 -0.65 1.53
C GLY A 183 1.90 -0.54 0.00
N ILE A 184 3.04 -0.15 -0.55
CA ILE A 184 3.19 0.03 -2.01
C ILE A 184 3.63 -1.23 -2.75
N GLY A 185 4.04 -2.28 -2.00
CA GLY A 185 4.45 -3.56 -2.55
C GLY A 185 5.93 -3.68 -2.87
N GLY A 186 6.39 -4.93 -2.99
CA GLY A 186 7.80 -5.31 -3.20
C GLY A 186 8.14 -5.74 -4.63
N ASP A 187 7.21 -5.71 -5.56
CA ASP A 187 7.45 -6.12 -6.94
C ASP A 187 8.24 -5.07 -7.73
N PRO A 188 9.06 -5.50 -8.72
CA PRO A 188 9.89 -4.58 -9.50
C PRO A 188 9.07 -3.64 -10.41
N VAL A 189 7.88 -4.07 -10.87
CA VAL A 189 6.95 -3.25 -11.64
C VAL A 189 5.68 -3.05 -10.82
N LYS A 190 5.50 -1.86 -10.30
CA LYS A 190 4.37 -1.47 -9.44
C LYS A 190 3.68 -0.20 -9.93
N GLY A 191 2.49 0.04 -9.41
CA GLY A 191 1.66 1.16 -9.85
C GLY A 191 2.01 2.50 -9.19
N THR A 192 2.53 2.47 -7.95
CA THR A 192 2.79 3.66 -7.13
C THR A 192 4.14 3.54 -6.45
N GLU A 193 4.91 4.63 -6.45
CA GLU A 193 6.23 4.73 -5.85
C GLU A 193 6.20 5.48 -4.51
N PHE A 194 7.33 5.48 -3.78
CA PHE A 194 7.47 6.25 -2.55
C PHE A 194 7.16 7.73 -2.75
N ILE A 195 7.65 8.33 -3.82
CA ILE A 195 7.50 9.76 -4.10
C ILE A 195 6.03 10.14 -4.17
N ASP A 196 5.19 9.35 -4.83
CA ASP A 196 3.75 9.59 -4.95
C ASP A 196 3.07 9.71 -3.56
N ILE A 197 3.42 8.81 -2.65
CA ILE A 197 2.83 8.77 -1.31
C ILE A 197 3.43 9.84 -0.39
N LEU A 198 4.73 10.06 -0.49
CA LEU A 198 5.41 11.10 0.27
C LEU A 198 4.91 12.49 -0.08
N GLU A 199 4.64 12.76 -1.36
CA GLU A 199 4.05 14.03 -1.79
C GLU A 199 2.69 14.27 -1.14
N MET A 200 1.82 13.23 -1.12
CA MET A 200 0.52 13.30 -0.45
C MET A 200 0.67 13.54 1.05
N PHE A 201 1.58 12.82 1.72
CA PHE A 201 1.81 13.03 3.16
C PHE A 201 2.40 14.39 3.49
N LEU A 202 3.26 14.95 2.64
CA LEU A 202 3.79 16.30 2.83
C LEU A 202 2.69 17.35 2.68
N ALA A 203 1.71 17.12 1.79
CA ALA A 203 0.58 18.02 1.56
C ALA A 203 -0.55 17.87 2.59
N ASP A 204 -0.63 16.75 3.30
CA ASP A 204 -1.67 16.49 4.29
C ASP A 204 -1.35 17.13 5.64
N ASP A 205 -2.17 18.10 6.06
CA ASP A 205 -1.97 18.83 7.32
C ASP A 205 -2.15 17.97 8.58
N GLU A 206 -2.86 16.86 8.51
CA GLU A 206 -3.04 15.95 9.65
C GLU A 206 -1.81 15.05 9.84
N THR A 207 -1.08 14.75 8.78
CA THR A 207 0.18 14.00 8.86
C THR A 207 1.29 14.89 9.40
N LYS A 208 1.72 14.65 10.64
CA LYS A 208 2.77 15.46 11.32
C LYS A 208 4.14 14.83 11.24
N SER A 209 4.22 13.53 11.01
CA SER A 209 5.46 12.79 10.87
C SER A 209 5.26 11.58 9.96
N ILE A 210 6.36 11.02 9.42
CA ILE A 210 6.27 9.95 8.42
C ILE A 210 7.25 8.83 8.79
N ILE A 211 6.82 7.57 8.57
CA ILE A 211 7.70 6.40 8.52
C ILE A 211 7.79 5.91 7.09
N MET A 212 9.03 5.75 6.61
CA MET A 212 9.35 5.19 5.31
C MET A 212 10.14 3.89 5.47
N ILE A 213 9.61 2.78 4.95
CA ILE A 213 10.26 1.47 5.04
C ILE A 213 10.56 0.96 3.64
N GLY A 214 11.86 0.87 3.35
CA GLY A 214 12.39 0.33 2.10
C GLY A 214 13.14 -0.98 2.31
N GLU A 215 13.75 -1.43 1.25
CA GLU A 215 14.53 -2.67 1.23
C GLU A 215 15.61 -2.58 0.15
N ILE A 216 16.52 -3.52 0.13
CA ILE A 216 17.52 -3.65 -0.94
C ILE A 216 16.87 -3.79 -2.31
N GLY A 217 17.61 -3.41 -3.35
CA GLY A 217 17.20 -3.50 -4.77
C GLY A 217 16.57 -2.22 -5.32
N GLY A 218 16.89 -1.94 -6.58
CA GLY A 218 16.49 -0.72 -7.28
C GLY A 218 17.03 0.56 -6.65
N SER A 219 16.45 1.71 -7.01
CA SER A 219 16.85 3.06 -6.55
C SER A 219 15.70 3.86 -5.91
N ALA A 220 14.54 3.23 -5.67
CA ALA A 220 13.34 3.94 -5.26
C ALA A 220 13.51 4.72 -3.93
N GLU A 221 14.32 4.22 -3.01
CA GLU A 221 14.60 4.86 -1.73
C GLU A 221 15.54 6.05 -1.86
N GLU A 222 16.55 5.94 -2.74
CA GLU A 222 17.47 7.03 -3.09
C GLU A 222 16.73 8.15 -3.84
N ASP A 223 15.84 7.80 -4.77
CA ASP A 223 15.02 8.76 -5.52
C ASP A 223 14.05 9.49 -4.58
N ALA A 224 13.44 8.77 -3.63
CA ALA A 224 12.61 9.35 -2.59
C ALA A 224 13.40 10.29 -1.67
N ALA A 225 14.62 9.91 -1.28
CA ALA A 225 15.50 10.74 -0.47
C ALA A 225 15.89 12.03 -1.21
N GLN A 226 16.17 11.95 -2.52
CA GLN A 226 16.42 13.13 -3.33
C GLN A 226 15.19 14.05 -3.42
N PHE A 227 14.01 13.49 -3.68
CA PHE A 227 12.75 14.23 -3.67
C PHE A 227 12.53 14.98 -2.35
N LEU A 228 12.72 14.32 -1.21
CA LEU A 228 12.56 14.92 0.11
C LEU A 228 13.56 16.06 0.37
N ARG A 229 14.81 15.95 -0.10
CA ARG A 229 15.80 17.04 -0.03
C ARG A 229 15.34 18.27 -0.81
N ASP A 230 14.77 18.06 -1.99
CA ASP A 230 14.31 19.16 -2.83
C ASP A 230 13.05 19.82 -2.27
N GLU A 231 12.14 19.03 -1.69
CA GLU A 231 10.98 19.54 -0.98
C GLU A 231 11.35 20.32 0.30
N ALA A 232 12.36 19.86 1.04
CA ALA A 232 12.85 20.58 2.22
C ALA A 232 13.40 21.95 1.87
N LYS A 233 14.09 22.13 0.72
CA LYS A 233 14.53 23.44 0.21
C LYS A 233 13.35 24.37 -0.12
N ARG A 234 12.18 23.79 -0.45
CA ARG A 234 10.92 24.52 -0.70
C ARG A 234 10.11 24.80 0.58
N GLY A 235 10.65 24.43 1.75
CA GLY A 235 9.98 24.59 3.04
C GLY A 235 8.97 23.47 3.39
N ARG A 236 8.82 22.45 2.57
CA ARG A 236 7.94 21.31 2.84
C ARG A 236 8.74 20.18 3.50
N LYS A 237 8.71 20.15 4.83
CA LYS A 237 9.47 19.18 5.63
C LYS A 237 8.63 18.69 6.81
N LYS A 238 8.71 17.41 7.10
CA LYS A 238 8.13 16.75 8.29
C LYS A 238 9.16 15.84 8.94
N PRO A 239 9.15 15.64 10.28
CA PRO A 239 9.99 14.64 10.94
C PRO A 239 9.78 13.25 10.36
N MET A 240 10.86 12.53 10.10
CA MET A 240 10.80 11.22 9.49
C MET A 240 11.69 10.20 10.17
N ALA A 241 11.19 8.98 10.30
CA ALA A 241 12.00 7.80 10.57
C ALA A 241 11.96 6.84 9.37
N GLY A 242 13.04 6.09 9.18
CA GLY A 242 13.12 5.10 8.12
C GLY A 242 13.79 3.80 8.53
N PHE A 243 13.61 2.78 7.71
CA PHE A 243 14.29 1.51 7.85
C PHE A 243 14.52 0.87 6.48
N ILE A 244 15.67 0.23 6.29
CA ILE A 244 16.01 -0.54 5.10
C ILE A 244 16.18 -2.01 5.47
N ALA A 245 15.32 -2.85 4.91
CA ALA A 245 15.42 -4.31 5.08
C ALA A 245 16.49 -4.90 4.16
N GLY A 246 17.10 -6.02 4.61
CA GLY A 246 18.04 -6.77 3.79
C GLY A 246 19.52 -6.37 3.95
N ARG A 247 19.88 -5.65 5.02
CA ARG A 247 21.28 -5.21 5.29
C ARG A 247 22.30 -6.36 5.28
N THR A 248 21.88 -7.55 5.69
CA THR A 248 22.72 -8.77 5.72
C THR A 248 22.50 -9.67 4.51
N ALA A 249 21.76 -9.21 3.49
CA ALA A 249 21.46 -10.01 2.31
C ALA A 249 22.73 -10.27 1.48
N PRO A 250 22.98 -11.52 1.07
CA PRO A 250 24.08 -11.82 0.17
C PRO A 250 23.76 -11.29 -1.24
N PRO A 251 24.78 -10.76 -1.95
CA PRO A 251 24.61 -10.29 -3.33
C PRO A 251 24.01 -11.36 -4.26
N GLY A 252 23.15 -10.94 -5.20
CA GLY A 252 22.57 -11.81 -6.21
C GLY A 252 21.45 -12.73 -5.75
N ARG A 253 21.04 -12.66 -4.46
CA ARG A 253 19.86 -13.38 -3.97
C ARG A 253 18.68 -12.44 -3.72
N THR A 254 17.49 -12.88 -4.11
CA THR A 254 16.24 -12.21 -3.73
C THR A 254 15.92 -12.47 -2.26
N MET A 255 15.49 -11.44 -1.55
CA MET A 255 15.18 -11.50 -0.12
C MET A 255 13.68 -11.27 0.12
N GLY A 256 12.88 -12.32 -0.08
CA GLY A 256 11.43 -12.28 0.05
C GLY A 256 10.74 -11.72 -1.20
N HIS A 257 10.88 -10.46 -1.49
CA HIS A 257 10.29 -9.81 -2.66
C HIS A 257 11.12 -9.99 -3.93
N ALA A 258 10.47 -10.10 -5.09
CA ALA A 258 11.14 -10.23 -6.38
C ALA A 258 12.06 -9.03 -6.71
N GLY A 259 11.70 -7.83 -6.25
CA GLY A 259 12.49 -6.61 -6.41
C GLY A 259 13.61 -6.42 -5.38
N ALA A 260 13.64 -7.24 -4.31
CA ALA A 260 14.63 -7.14 -3.24
C ALA A 260 15.91 -7.93 -3.57
N VAL A 261 16.70 -7.43 -4.52
CA VAL A 261 17.95 -8.07 -4.97
C VAL A 261 19.02 -7.02 -5.25
N ILE A 262 20.25 -7.26 -4.76
CA ILE A 262 21.42 -6.44 -5.08
C ILE A 262 21.97 -6.97 -6.41
N SER A 263 21.97 -6.14 -7.46
CA SER A 263 22.43 -6.49 -8.78
C SER A 263 23.38 -5.42 -9.34
N GLY A 264 24.46 -5.85 -10.01
CA GLY A 264 25.43 -4.94 -10.60
C GLY A 264 26.11 -3.98 -9.62
N GLY A 265 26.23 -4.36 -8.35
CA GLY A 265 26.83 -3.54 -7.28
C GLY A 265 25.99 -2.33 -6.86
N LYS A 266 24.71 -2.28 -7.25
CA LYS A 266 23.77 -1.21 -6.91
C LYS A 266 22.58 -1.74 -6.11
N GLY A 267 21.89 -0.83 -5.40
CA GLY A 267 20.72 -1.16 -4.60
C GLY A 267 21.06 -1.80 -3.24
N GLY A 268 22.26 -1.61 -2.74
CA GLY A 268 22.70 -2.05 -1.42
C GLY A 268 22.02 -1.27 -0.29
N ALA A 269 21.92 -1.88 0.90
CA ALA A 269 21.28 -1.24 2.05
C ALA A 269 22.04 0.00 2.52
N GLU A 270 23.37 -0.02 2.52
CA GLU A 270 24.20 1.07 3.03
C GLU A 270 24.05 2.35 2.19
N ASP A 271 24.01 2.23 0.86
CA ASP A 271 23.80 3.37 -0.04
C ASP A 271 22.44 4.01 0.20
N LYS A 272 21.39 3.19 0.37
CA LYS A 272 20.03 3.65 0.68
C LYS A 272 19.96 4.34 2.05
N ILE A 273 20.58 3.76 3.07
CA ILE A 273 20.67 4.33 4.41
C ILE A 273 21.36 5.70 4.35
N ALA A 274 22.53 5.78 3.70
CA ALA A 274 23.26 7.03 3.55
C ALA A 274 22.44 8.11 2.81
N ALA A 275 21.72 7.74 1.74
CA ALA A 275 20.85 8.66 1.02
C ALA A 275 19.70 9.17 1.88
N MET A 276 19.06 8.31 2.67
CA MET A 276 17.97 8.66 3.58
C MET A 276 18.48 9.58 4.70
N GLU A 277 19.61 9.29 5.32
CA GLU A 277 20.22 10.13 6.37
C GLU A 277 20.61 11.52 5.82
N ALA A 278 21.18 11.57 4.61
CA ALA A 278 21.48 12.82 3.92
C ALA A 278 20.22 13.66 3.60
N ALA A 279 19.04 13.03 3.52
CA ALA A 279 17.75 13.68 3.37
C ALA A 279 17.13 14.11 4.72
N GLY A 280 17.80 13.86 5.85
CA GLY A 280 17.32 14.18 7.19
C GLY A 280 16.33 13.17 7.76
N ILE A 281 16.26 11.97 7.18
CA ILE A 281 15.47 10.86 7.71
C ILE A 281 16.32 10.17 8.80
N LYS A 282 15.76 9.99 9.99
CA LYS A 282 16.44 9.24 11.05
C LYS A 282 16.28 7.74 10.81
N VAL A 283 17.35 7.07 10.38
CA VAL A 283 17.26 5.64 10.04
C VAL A 283 17.36 4.79 11.31
N SER A 284 16.37 3.90 11.48
CA SER A 284 16.32 2.99 12.62
C SER A 284 17.33 1.85 12.46
N PRO A 285 18.10 1.50 13.50
CA PRO A 285 19.08 0.40 13.45
C PRO A 285 18.43 -0.98 13.39
N SER A 286 17.15 -1.07 13.75
CA SER A 286 16.38 -2.34 13.68
C SER A 286 14.89 -2.03 13.52
N PRO A 287 14.11 -2.96 12.95
CA PRO A 287 12.66 -2.77 12.79
C PRO A 287 11.95 -2.60 14.14
N ALA A 288 12.43 -3.25 15.20
CA ALA A 288 11.85 -3.16 16.54
C ALA A 288 12.01 -1.78 17.23
N ARG A 289 12.73 -0.84 16.62
CA ARG A 289 12.94 0.51 17.16
C ARG A 289 12.34 1.62 16.31
N LEU A 290 11.58 1.30 15.27
CA LEU A 290 11.00 2.27 14.35
C LEU A 290 10.17 3.35 15.06
N GLY A 291 9.26 2.95 15.94
CA GLY A 291 8.44 3.89 16.71
C GLY A 291 9.27 4.80 17.62
N LYS A 292 10.28 4.23 18.32
CA LYS A 292 11.20 5.01 19.16
C LYS A 292 12.02 6.01 18.32
N THR A 293 12.55 5.55 17.18
CA THR A 293 13.31 6.41 16.26
C THR A 293 12.46 7.56 15.74
N LEU A 294 11.17 7.33 15.45
CA LEU A 294 10.27 8.40 15.05
C LEU A 294 10.02 9.41 16.18
N VAL A 295 9.79 8.94 17.42
CA VAL A 295 9.66 9.83 18.59
C VAL A 295 10.90 10.70 18.78
N GLU A 296 12.10 10.13 18.60
CA GLU A 296 13.35 10.85 18.63
C GLU A 296 13.49 11.88 17.48
N ALA A 297 12.99 11.55 16.28
CA ALA A 297 12.98 12.47 15.13
C ALA A 297 12.00 13.64 15.30
N ILE A 298 10.90 13.43 16.01
CA ILE A 298 9.91 14.49 16.33
C ILE A 298 10.46 15.48 17.36
N LYS A 299 11.30 15.03 18.28
CA LYS A 299 11.88 15.88 19.35
C LYS A 299 13.05 16.73 18.86
N GLY A 300 13.65 16.43 17.73
CA GLY A 300 14.83 17.13 17.14
C GLY A 300 16.09 16.37 17.46
#